data_1241a4285ce952b8c597f55b0a774f6f
#
_entry.id   1241a4285ce952b8c597f55b0a774f6f
#
_cell.length_a   1.000
_cell.length_b   1.000
_cell.length_c   1.000
_cell.angle_alpha   90.00
_cell.angle_beta   90.00
_cell.angle_gamma   90.00
#
_symmetry.space_group_name_H-M   'P 1'
#
loop_
_entity.id
_entity.type
_entity.pdbx_description
1 polymer ?
#
loop_
_entity_poly.entity_id
_entity_poly.type
_entity_poly.pdbx_seq_one_letter_code
_entity_poly.pdbx_strand_id
1 'polypeptide(L)'
;MMHLKDEGIALIEEGYRKRIISDIEDAFGREKLRIPAAFLAILTKWGIMDSSGALDGGFLEGLLSRPIEELEAKWPWAGMYLDMGRMVCCYGREREKWKAACARMGHVSRSYYREKRREYLECHHIDALMAEYPLRTVAPEQACGSDREMQILLKAYKAVFMGWNDCLRRFVKYEMIDAGLKIQVKQAFRLEVCPYCNRQYITSFQVSGKQHVTADMDHFYPQSLFPLLALSLYNLVPVCLVCNRMVKKDSFGNIWNPYRAGFSDLVHFEVDDPQNVQALVGNNDEFTLKLKNDAPEGSSEFEVAESTIRFFGLEEIYQSHKQFVRELLHKKHAYNEAYLRQLQDIFQKAGVGMADANLILYGSEMDKDRIGERILGKLTYDIVGDARHQHP
;
A
#
# COMPACT_ATOMS: atom_id res chain seq x y z
N MET A 1 7.70 -5.36 0.32
CA MET A 1 6.82 -4.43 -0.43
C MET A 1 7.68 -3.51 -1.29
N MET A 2 7.27 -3.26 -2.52
CA MET A 2 8.00 -2.43 -3.48
C MET A 2 7.34 -1.06 -3.62
N HIS A 3 8.15 -0.05 -3.94
CA HIS A 3 7.69 1.28 -4.28
C HIS A 3 7.31 1.34 -5.77
N LEU A 4 6.14 1.89 -6.08
CA LEU A 4 5.66 2.12 -7.45
C LEU A 4 6.06 3.52 -7.89
N LYS A 5 6.85 3.62 -8.96
CA LYS A 5 7.33 4.92 -9.46
C LYS A 5 6.24 5.64 -10.27
N ASP A 6 6.15 6.95 -10.12
CA ASP A 6 5.17 7.82 -10.80
C ASP A 6 5.32 7.84 -12.32
N GLU A 7 6.50 7.50 -12.83
CA GLU A 7 6.78 7.40 -14.27
C GLU A 7 5.76 6.49 -14.99
N GLY A 8 5.31 5.42 -14.33
CA GLY A 8 4.30 4.53 -14.87
C GLY A 8 2.94 5.22 -15.06
N ILE A 9 2.53 6.04 -14.10
CA ILE A 9 1.28 6.80 -14.17
C ILE A 9 1.34 7.82 -15.30
N ALA A 10 2.43 8.58 -15.41
CA ALA A 10 2.62 9.61 -16.42
C ALA A 10 2.44 9.09 -17.86
N LEU A 11 2.73 7.80 -18.11
CA LEU A 11 2.57 7.19 -19.43
C LEU A 11 1.11 7.00 -19.87
N ILE A 12 0.18 6.88 -18.94
CA ILE A 12 -1.22 6.53 -19.24
C ILE A 12 -2.22 7.60 -18.81
N GLU A 13 -1.82 8.55 -17.97
CA GLU A 13 -2.75 9.45 -17.27
C GLU A 13 -3.64 10.27 -18.21
N GLU A 14 -3.11 10.79 -19.30
CA GLU A 14 -3.89 11.65 -20.22
C GLU A 14 -5.05 10.87 -20.86
N GLY A 15 -4.77 9.72 -21.44
CA GLY A 15 -5.79 8.86 -22.06
C GLY A 15 -6.80 8.34 -21.05
N TYR A 16 -6.31 7.97 -19.85
CA TYR A 16 -7.13 7.52 -18.75
C TYR A 16 -8.09 8.60 -18.26
N ARG A 17 -7.57 9.80 -17.95
CA ARG A 17 -8.37 10.94 -17.50
C ARG A 17 -9.46 11.31 -18.51
N LYS A 18 -9.09 11.51 -19.77
CA LYS A 18 -10.03 11.91 -20.82
C LYS A 18 -11.23 10.96 -20.92
N ARG A 19 -10.98 9.67 -20.83
CA ARG A 19 -12.03 8.64 -20.88
C ARG A 19 -12.87 8.62 -19.61
N ILE A 20 -12.23 8.49 -18.46
CA ILE A 20 -12.93 8.31 -17.18
C ILE A 20 -13.69 9.55 -16.75
N ILE A 21 -13.18 10.75 -17.02
CA ILE A 21 -13.90 12.01 -16.75
C ILE A 21 -15.24 12.01 -17.49
N SER A 22 -15.23 11.71 -18.79
CA SER A 22 -16.46 11.64 -19.57
C SER A 22 -17.47 10.63 -19.00
N ASP A 23 -17.00 9.45 -18.59
CA ASP A 23 -17.86 8.41 -17.98
C ASP A 23 -18.46 8.86 -16.64
N ILE A 24 -17.68 9.59 -15.79
CA ILE A 24 -18.15 10.15 -14.53
C ILE A 24 -19.19 11.25 -14.76
N GLU A 25 -18.91 12.19 -15.66
CA GLU A 25 -19.81 13.30 -15.98
C GLU A 25 -21.15 12.79 -16.51
N ASP A 26 -21.13 11.83 -17.41
CA ASP A 26 -22.32 11.15 -17.93
C ASP A 26 -23.12 10.45 -16.84
N ALA A 27 -22.43 9.74 -15.94
CA ALA A 27 -23.07 9.05 -14.82
C ALA A 27 -23.66 10.07 -13.83
N PHE A 28 -22.93 11.13 -13.53
CA PHE A 28 -23.39 12.21 -12.65
C PHE A 28 -24.63 12.90 -13.23
N GLY A 29 -24.62 13.24 -14.52
CA GLY A 29 -25.77 13.85 -15.20
C GLY A 29 -27.04 12.99 -15.12
N ARG A 30 -26.90 11.67 -15.30
CA ARG A 30 -28.03 10.72 -15.19
C ARG A 30 -28.54 10.57 -13.75
N GLU A 31 -27.67 10.61 -12.75
CA GLU A 31 -28.01 10.33 -11.35
C GLU A 31 -28.28 11.58 -10.52
N LYS A 32 -27.92 12.77 -11.00
CA LYS A 32 -27.96 14.04 -10.26
C LYS A 32 -29.29 14.32 -9.56
N LEU A 33 -30.41 14.07 -10.24
CA LEU A 33 -31.75 14.26 -9.67
C LEU A 33 -32.07 13.29 -8.51
N ARG A 34 -31.33 12.21 -8.38
CA ARG A 34 -31.48 11.21 -7.30
C ARG A 34 -30.52 11.44 -6.14
N ILE A 35 -29.58 12.38 -6.29
CA ILE A 35 -28.65 12.77 -5.24
C ILE A 35 -29.32 13.79 -4.33
N PRO A 36 -29.29 13.60 -3.00
CA PRO A 36 -29.88 14.56 -2.07
C PRO A 36 -29.34 15.98 -2.25
N ALA A 37 -30.21 16.99 -2.26
CA ALA A 37 -29.83 18.38 -2.41
C ALA A 37 -28.77 18.82 -1.37
N ALA A 38 -28.86 18.31 -0.15
CA ALA A 38 -27.85 18.55 0.90
C ALA A 38 -26.44 18.11 0.50
N PHE A 39 -26.32 16.97 -0.21
CA PHE A 39 -25.01 16.50 -0.68
C PHE A 39 -24.53 17.33 -1.88
N LEU A 40 -25.40 17.69 -2.81
CA LEU A 40 -25.06 18.60 -3.91
C LEU A 40 -24.57 19.97 -3.38
N ALA A 41 -25.21 20.50 -2.34
CA ALA A 41 -24.76 21.74 -1.68
C ALA A 41 -23.35 21.60 -1.07
N ILE A 42 -23.01 20.43 -0.54
CA ILE A 42 -21.64 20.11 -0.07
C ILE A 42 -20.67 20.17 -1.25
N LEU A 43 -20.96 19.48 -2.36
CA LEU A 43 -20.10 19.49 -3.54
C LEU A 43 -19.87 20.90 -4.09
N THR A 44 -20.91 21.74 -4.11
CA THR A 44 -20.80 23.16 -4.54
C THR A 44 -19.95 23.96 -3.55
N LYS A 45 -20.21 23.83 -2.25
CA LYS A 45 -19.47 24.53 -1.19
C LYS A 45 -17.97 24.31 -1.30
N TRP A 46 -17.57 23.10 -1.67
CA TRP A 46 -16.16 22.68 -1.71
C TRP A 46 -15.53 22.77 -3.10
N GLY A 47 -16.21 23.38 -4.07
CA GLY A 47 -15.69 23.56 -5.42
C GLY A 47 -15.50 22.27 -6.22
N ILE A 48 -16.24 21.22 -5.88
CA ILE A 48 -16.28 19.94 -6.61
C ILE A 48 -17.34 19.99 -7.71
N MET A 49 -18.34 20.83 -7.50
CA MET A 49 -19.38 21.16 -8.46
C MET A 49 -19.43 22.67 -8.63
N ASP A 50 -19.51 23.14 -9.86
CA ASP A 50 -19.59 24.56 -10.20
C ASP A 50 -21.02 25.14 -10.02
N SER A 51 -21.18 26.44 -10.28
CA SER A 51 -22.47 27.12 -10.19
C SER A 51 -23.48 26.68 -11.26
N SER A 52 -23.06 26.07 -12.35
CA SER A 52 -23.93 25.46 -13.36
C SER A 52 -24.46 24.13 -12.91
N GLY A 53 -23.86 23.57 -11.87
CA GLY A 53 -24.13 22.25 -11.34
C GLY A 53 -23.44 21.12 -12.11
N ALA A 54 -22.38 21.38 -12.83
CA ALA A 54 -21.47 20.43 -13.40
C ALA A 54 -20.33 20.11 -12.42
N LEU A 55 -19.71 18.93 -12.53
CA LEU A 55 -18.52 18.58 -11.76
C LEU A 55 -17.33 19.43 -12.24
N ASP A 56 -16.48 19.87 -11.31
CA ASP A 56 -15.27 20.63 -11.63
C ASP A 56 -14.23 19.73 -12.29
N GLY A 57 -13.82 20.08 -13.51
CA GLY A 57 -12.85 19.30 -14.28
C GLY A 57 -11.49 19.21 -13.62
N GLY A 58 -11.03 20.28 -12.95
CA GLY A 58 -9.75 20.27 -12.23
C GLY A 58 -9.77 19.35 -11.01
N PHE A 59 -10.91 19.25 -10.33
CA PHE A 59 -11.10 18.25 -9.26
C PHE A 59 -11.06 16.82 -9.83
N LEU A 60 -11.78 16.56 -10.91
CA LEU A 60 -11.80 15.23 -11.53
C LEU A 60 -10.41 14.79 -12.02
N GLU A 61 -9.68 15.71 -12.68
CA GLU A 61 -8.29 15.45 -13.06
C GLU A 61 -7.41 15.12 -11.86
N GLY A 62 -7.51 15.91 -10.79
CA GLY A 62 -6.76 15.69 -9.56
C GLY A 62 -7.11 14.37 -8.90
N LEU A 63 -8.39 14.04 -8.81
CA LEU A 63 -8.89 12.79 -8.24
C LEU A 63 -8.32 11.55 -8.96
N LEU A 64 -8.24 11.62 -10.28
CA LEU A 64 -7.84 10.48 -11.10
C LEU A 64 -6.32 10.28 -11.17
N SER A 65 -5.52 11.35 -11.16
CA SER A 65 -4.11 11.26 -11.50
C SER A 65 -3.14 12.02 -10.60
N ARG A 66 -3.56 12.46 -9.40
CA ARG A 66 -2.64 13.02 -8.41
C ARG A 66 -2.42 12.09 -7.23
N PRO A 67 -1.24 12.15 -6.60
CA PRO A 67 -1.03 11.54 -5.30
C PRO A 67 -2.12 11.93 -4.30
N ILE A 68 -2.51 10.98 -3.45
CA ILE A 68 -3.65 11.19 -2.53
C ILE A 68 -3.37 12.37 -1.59
N GLU A 69 -2.11 12.57 -1.19
CA GLU A 69 -1.68 13.67 -0.33
C GLU A 69 -1.84 15.03 -1.01
N GLU A 70 -1.57 15.11 -2.30
CA GLU A 70 -1.81 16.34 -3.08
C GLU A 70 -3.30 16.61 -3.26
N LEU A 71 -4.09 15.55 -3.44
CA LEU A 71 -5.56 15.65 -3.49
C LEU A 71 -6.10 16.20 -2.16
N GLU A 72 -5.64 15.66 -1.02
CA GLU A 72 -6.02 16.14 0.32
C GLU A 72 -5.65 17.60 0.54
N ALA A 73 -4.44 18.00 0.14
CA ALA A 73 -3.94 19.37 0.31
C ALA A 73 -4.67 20.38 -0.56
N LYS A 74 -4.97 20.02 -1.82
CA LYS A 74 -5.60 20.93 -2.78
C LYS A 74 -7.12 21.06 -2.58
N TRP A 75 -7.79 19.97 -2.17
CA TRP A 75 -9.23 19.92 -1.94
C TRP A 75 -9.55 19.53 -0.51
N PRO A 76 -9.71 20.49 0.42
CA PRO A 76 -9.90 20.22 1.85
C PRO A 76 -11.04 19.26 2.18
N TRP A 77 -12.12 19.25 1.34
CA TRP A 77 -13.19 18.29 1.51
C TRP A 77 -12.70 16.83 1.29
N ALA A 78 -11.85 16.60 0.30
CA ALA A 78 -11.31 15.26 0.06
C ALA A 78 -10.46 14.80 1.25
N GLY A 79 -9.64 15.69 1.81
CA GLY A 79 -8.89 15.42 3.04
C GLY A 79 -9.82 15.08 4.20
N MET A 80 -10.81 15.89 4.43
CA MET A 80 -11.80 15.70 5.49
C MET A 80 -12.63 14.41 5.32
N TYR A 81 -13.00 14.07 4.09
CA TYR A 81 -13.65 12.81 3.74
C TYR A 81 -12.76 11.61 4.10
N LEU A 82 -11.48 11.66 3.74
CA LEU A 82 -10.53 10.58 4.01
C LEU A 82 -10.23 10.45 5.52
N ASP A 83 -10.06 11.57 6.23
CA ASP A 83 -9.87 11.57 7.68
C ASP A 83 -11.07 11.01 8.43
N MET A 84 -12.29 11.41 8.03
CA MET A 84 -13.51 10.84 8.58
C MET A 84 -13.58 9.32 8.34
N GLY A 85 -13.26 8.87 7.14
CA GLY A 85 -13.24 7.45 6.80
C GLY A 85 -12.21 6.67 7.62
N ARG A 86 -10.97 7.18 7.73
CA ARG A 86 -9.91 6.62 8.58
C ARG A 86 -10.36 6.53 10.04
N MET A 87 -10.88 7.63 10.58
CA MET A 87 -11.35 7.71 11.96
C MET A 87 -12.41 6.66 12.28
N VAL A 88 -13.45 6.53 11.44
CA VAL A 88 -14.56 5.61 11.74
C VAL A 88 -14.25 4.15 11.42
N CYS A 89 -13.27 3.86 10.54
CA CYS A 89 -12.93 2.50 10.13
C CYS A 89 -11.76 1.90 10.93
N CYS A 90 -10.84 2.72 11.46
CA CYS A 90 -9.61 2.21 12.09
C CYS A 90 -9.67 2.12 13.62
N TYR A 91 -10.59 2.80 14.29
CA TYR A 91 -10.63 2.86 15.76
C TYR A 91 -10.58 1.49 16.45
N GLY A 92 -11.35 0.53 15.97
CA GLY A 92 -11.39 -0.81 16.56
C GLY A 92 -10.02 -1.48 16.63
N ARG A 93 -9.23 -1.34 15.55
CA ARG A 93 -7.88 -1.88 15.46
C ARG A 93 -6.91 -1.14 16.37
N GLU A 94 -6.96 0.18 16.39
CA GLU A 94 -6.11 0.98 17.27
C GLU A 94 -6.39 0.66 18.73
N ARG A 95 -7.64 0.51 19.11
CA ARG A 95 -8.03 0.06 20.45
C ARG A 95 -7.42 -1.29 20.84
N GLU A 96 -7.39 -2.27 19.93
CA GLU A 96 -6.77 -3.57 20.20
C GLU A 96 -5.24 -3.45 20.35
N LYS A 97 -4.57 -2.59 19.58
CA LYS A 97 -3.14 -2.29 19.75
C LYS A 97 -2.88 -1.71 21.16
N TRP A 98 -3.69 -0.76 21.60
CA TRP A 98 -3.57 -0.17 22.95
C TRP A 98 -3.73 -1.21 24.04
N LYS A 99 -4.70 -2.13 23.90
CA LYS A 99 -4.87 -3.25 24.83
C LYS A 99 -3.64 -4.15 24.88
N ALA A 100 -3.09 -4.50 23.72
CA ALA A 100 -1.90 -5.35 23.63
C ALA A 100 -0.67 -4.65 24.25
N ALA A 101 -0.51 -3.35 24.05
CA ALA A 101 0.55 -2.56 24.68
C ALA A 101 0.40 -2.55 26.20
N CYS A 102 -0.82 -2.34 26.69
CA CYS A 102 -1.12 -2.37 28.12
C CYS A 102 -0.83 -3.72 28.77
N ALA A 103 -1.18 -4.82 28.09
CA ALA A 103 -0.91 -6.16 28.61
C ALA A 103 0.59 -6.42 28.82
N ARG A 104 1.44 -5.82 27.97
CA ARG A 104 2.90 -5.88 28.12
C ARG A 104 3.45 -5.02 29.24
N MET A 105 2.80 -3.90 29.56
CA MET A 105 3.23 -2.98 30.63
C MET A 105 2.79 -3.43 32.04
N GLY A 106 1.95 -4.46 32.16
CA GLY A 106 1.52 -5.05 33.45
C GLY A 106 0.60 -4.18 34.30
N HIS A 107 0.40 -2.92 33.98
CA HIS A 107 -0.50 -2.00 34.67
C HIS A 107 -1.16 -1.01 33.73
N VAL A 108 -2.47 -0.86 33.80
CA VAL A 108 -3.22 0.03 32.91
C VAL A 108 -4.03 1.03 33.69
N SER A 109 -3.73 2.32 33.51
CA SER A 109 -4.55 3.39 34.09
C SER A 109 -5.66 3.81 33.12
N ARG A 110 -6.79 4.27 33.65
CA ARG A 110 -7.87 4.91 32.86
C ARG A 110 -7.35 6.14 32.10
N SER A 111 -6.34 6.84 32.63
CA SER A 111 -5.70 8.00 32.01
C SER A 111 -5.02 7.64 30.69
N TYR A 112 -4.35 6.49 30.59
CA TYR A 112 -3.72 6.02 29.37
C TYR A 112 -4.72 5.91 28.21
N TYR A 113 -5.83 5.21 28.41
CA TYR A 113 -6.85 5.07 27.36
C TYR A 113 -7.52 6.40 26.99
N ARG A 114 -7.68 7.30 27.98
CA ARG A 114 -8.22 8.64 27.73
C ARG A 114 -7.28 9.44 26.82
N GLU A 115 -5.99 9.39 27.10
CA GLU A 115 -4.95 10.06 26.31
C GLU A 115 -4.87 9.47 24.90
N LYS A 116 -4.84 8.14 24.76
CA LYS A 116 -4.82 7.47 23.45
C LYS A 116 -6.06 7.78 22.61
N ARG A 117 -7.24 7.89 23.20
CA ARG A 117 -8.44 8.32 22.46
C ARG A 117 -8.36 9.78 22.04
N ARG A 118 -7.76 10.65 22.87
CA ARG A 118 -7.52 12.04 22.52
C ARG A 118 -6.57 12.15 21.32
N GLU A 119 -5.38 11.56 21.42
CA GLU A 119 -4.41 11.49 20.32
C GLU A 119 -5.05 10.98 19.03
N TYR A 120 -5.88 9.94 19.13
CA TYR A 120 -6.59 9.38 17.98
C TYR A 120 -7.55 10.37 17.33
N LEU A 121 -8.32 11.10 18.08
CA LEU A 121 -9.24 12.11 17.55
C LEU A 121 -8.48 13.31 16.96
N GLU A 122 -7.42 13.75 17.62
CA GLU A 122 -6.56 14.85 17.17
C GLU A 122 -5.87 14.50 15.86
N CYS A 123 -5.30 13.29 15.71
CA CYS A 123 -4.65 12.88 14.46
C CYS A 123 -5.62 12.72 13.27
N HIS A 124 -6.92 12.66 13.53
CA HIS A 124 -7.97 12.68 12.51
C HIS A 124 -8.71 14.01 12.44
N HIS A 125 -8.11 15.08 12.92
CA HIS A 125 -8.59 16.47 12.82
C HIS A 125 -10.05 16.65 13.27
N ILE A 126 -10.44 16.01 14.39
CA ILE A 126 -11.83 16.00 14.89
C ILE A 126 -12.43 17.40 15.03
N ASP A 127 -11.64 18.37 15.48
CA ASP A 127 -12.13 19.75 15.70
C ASP A 127 -12.52 20.41 14.36
N ALA A 128 -11.73 20.18 13.29
CA ALA A 128 -12.07 20.64 11.96
C ALA A 128 -13.31 19.93 11.41
N LEU A 129 -13.43 18.62 11.63
CA LEU A 129 -14.61 17.82 11.28
C LEU A 129 -15.86 18.35 11.99
N MET A 130 -15.76 18.66 13.29
CA MET A 130 -16.88 19.18 14.06
C MET A 130 -17.28 20.62 13.70
N ALA A 131 -16.31 21.46 13.40
CA ALA A 131 -16.58 22.83 12.93
C ALA A 131 -17.35 22.82 11.60
N GLU A 132 -16.99 21.91 10.71
CA GLU A 132 -17.58 21.81 9.38
C GLU A 132 -18.89 20.99 9.36
N TYR A 133 -18.95 19.92 10.17
CA TYR A 133 -20.11 19.03 10.30
C TYR A 133 -20.50 18.88 11.78
N PRO A 134 -21.14 19.90 12.36
CA PRO A 134 -21.57 19.86 13.74
C PRO A 134 -22.71 18.86 13.90
N LEU A 135 -22.40 17.70 14.46
CA LEU A 135 -23.37 16.66 14.78
C LEU A 135 -23.86 16.82 16.21
N ARG A 136 -25.16 16.57 16.44
CA ARG A 136 -25.69 16.44 17.80
C ARG A 136 -25.26 15.09 18.39
N THR A 137 -24.07 15.05 18.93
CA THR A 137 -23.43 13.86 19.47
C THR A 137 -22.60 14.21 20.72
N VAL A 138 -21.84 13.25 21.22
CA VAL A 138 -20.93 13.43 22.36
C VAL A 138 -19.78 14.36 21.95
N ALA A 139 -19.41 15.28 22.84
CA ALA A 139 -18.24 16.15 22.63
C ALA A 139 -16.94 15.31 22.65
N PRO A 140 -15.86 15.73 21.92
CA PRO A 140 -14.59 15.00 21.86
C PRO A 140 -13.98 14.72 23.24
N GLU A 141 -13.98 15.70 24.16
CA GLU A 141 -13.45 15.53 25.52
C GLU A 141 -14.23 14.47 26.30
N GLN A 142 -15.54 14.40 26.12
CA GLN A 142 -16.39 13.40 26.73
C GLN A 142 -16.15 12.03 26.05
N ALA A 143 -16.02 11.98 24.73
CA ALA A 143 -15.70 10.76 23.98
C ALA A 143 -14.37 10.13 24.43
N CYS A 144 -13.37 10.95 24.80
CA CYS A 144 -12.13 10.47 25.37
C CYS A 144 -12.31 9.78 26.75
N GLY A 145 -13.39 10.05 27.46
CA GLY A 145 -13.67 9.53 28.80
C GLY A 145 -13.93 8.03 28.85
N SER A 146 -14.65 7.50 27.88
CA SER A 146 -14.99 6.07 27.82
C SER A 146 -15.09 5.54 26.38
N ASP A 147 -14.92 4.21 26.24
CA ASP A 147 -15.09 3.53 24.94
C ASP A 147 -16.54 3.64 24.44
N ARG A 148 -17.52 3.62 25.35
CA ARG A 148 -18.94 3.77 25.00
C ARG A 148 -19.21 5.15 24.35
N GLU A 149 -18.72 6.22 24.94
CA GLU A 149 -18.91 7.58 24.43
C GLU A 149 -18.16 7.78 23.11
N MET A 150 -16.95 7.22 23.01
CA MET A 150 -16.19 7.18 21.75
C MET A 150 -16.97 6.47 20.62
N GLN A 151 -17.58 5.33 20.91
CA GLN A 151 -18.41 4.61 19.92
C GLN A 151 -19.65 5.41 19.51
N ILE A 152 -20.25 6.19 20.40
CA ILE A 152 -21.38 7.07 20.05
C ILE A 152 -20.93 8.15 19.06
N LEU A 153 -19.81 8.82 19.34
CA LEU A 153 -19.22 9.81 18.44
C LEU A 153 -18.93 9.22 17.05
N LEU A 154 -18.18 8.11 17.04
CA LEU A 154 -17.77 7.45 15.81
C LEU A 154 -18.97 6.94 14.98
N LYS A 155 -20.02 6.44 15.64
CA LYS A 155 -21.23 5.99 14.96
C LYS A 155 -21.95 7.14 14.25
N ALA A 156 -21.98 8.33 14.86
CA ALA A 156 -22.59 9.52 14.27
C ALA A 156 -21.83 9.93 12.99
N TYR A 157 -20.51 10.05 13.05
CA TYR A 157 -19.69 10.37 11.87
C TYR A 157 -19.70 9.26 10.82
N LYS A 158 -19.74 8.00 11.23
CA LYS A 158 -19.91 6.87 10.31
C LYS A 158 -21.19 6.96 9.49
N ALA A 159 -22.28 7.39 10.10
CA ALA A 159 -23.54 7.56 9.38
C ALA A 159 -23.45 8.64 8.28
N VAL A 160 -22.77 9.76 8.56
CA VAL A 160 -22.49 10.80 7.57
C VAL A 160 -21.60 10.26 6.45
N PHE A 161 -20.49 9.64 6.80
CA PHE A 161 -19.53 9.05 5.86
C PHE A 161 -20.19 8.04 4.91
N MET A 162 -21.00 7.13 5.45
CA MET A 162 -21.73 6.14 4.64
C MET A 162 -22.79 6.81 3.74
N GLY A 163 -23.47 7.85 4.22
CA GLY A 163 -24.40 8.63 3.40
C GLY A 163 -23.70 9.31 2.20
N TRP A 164 -22.52 9.84 2.39
CA TRP A 164 -21.71 10.38 1.29
C TRP A 164 -21.27 9.27 0.32
N ASN A 165 -20.82 8.14 0.85
CA ASN A 165 -20.43 6.98 0.05
C ASN A 165 -21.57 6.48 -0.85
N ASP A 166 -22.80 6.46 -0.33
CA ASP A 166 -23.97 6.07 -1.11
C ASP A 166 -24.27 7.05 -2.25
N CYS A 167 -23.99 8.34 -2.06
CA CYS A 167 -24.09 9.34 -3.12
C CYS A 167 -22.96 9.18 -4.16
N LEU A 168 -21.71 9.00 -3.71
CA LEU A 168 -20.54 8.85 -4.58
C LEU A 168 -20.65 7.62 -5.48
N ARG A 169 -21.09 6.48 -4.95
CA ARG A 169 -21.29 5.22 -5.72
C ARG A 169 -22.28 5.35 -6.87
N ARG A 170 -23.09 6.38 -6.91
CA ARG A 170 -24.01 6.60 -8.04
C ARG A 170 -23.29 7.02 -9.31
N PHE A 171 -22.18 7.73 -9.19
CA PHE A 171 -21.45 8.28 -10.33
C PHE A 171 -19.95 7.97 -10.37
N VAL A 172 -19.34 7.49 -9.28
CA VAL A 172 -17.97 6.96 -9.26
C VAL A 172 -18.05 5.44 -9.16
N LYS A 173 -17.88 4.74 -10.28
CA LYS A 173 -18.09 3.29 -10.38
C LYS A 173 -16.85 2.60 -10.94
N TYR A 174 -16.33 1.61 -10.24
CA TYR A 174 -15.15 0.87 -10.67
C TYR A 174 -15.32 0.17 -12.03
N GLU A 175 -16.55 -0.18 -12.39
CA GLU A 175 -16.90 -0.80 -13.67
C GLU A 175 -16.56 0.10 -14.89
N MET A 176 -16.31 1.39 -14.69
CA MET A 176 -15.81 2.30 -15.73
C MET A 176 -14.38 1.93 -16.16
N ILE A 177 -13.61 1.22 -15.31
CA ILE A 177 -12.31 0.67 -15.65
C ILE A 177 -12.52 -0.71 -16.28
N ASP A 178 -12.52 -0.75 -17.59
CA ASP A 178 -12.65 -2.01 -18.34
C ASP A 178 -11.35 -2.86 -18.31
N ALA A 179 -11.41 -4.04 -18.92
CA ALA A 179 -10.27 -4.95 -18.99
C ALA A 179 -9.05 -4.32 -19.70
N GLY A 180 -9.28 -3.51 -20.73
CA GLY A 180 -8.22 -2.82 -21.47
C GLY A 180 -7.48 -1.82 -20.62
N LEU A 181 -8.18 -0.98 -19.87
CA LEU A 181 -7.58 -0.03 -18.93
C LEU A 181 -6.80 -0.73 -17.80
N LYS A 182 -7.32 -1.85 -17.26
CA LYS A 182 -6.60 -2.64 -16.24
C LYS A 182 -5.26 -3.17 -16.77
N ILE A 183 -5.24 -3.62 -18.02
CA ILE A 183 -4.02 -4.07 -18.70
C ILE A 183 -3.04 -2.89 -18.85
N GLN A 184 -3.52 -1.73 -19.31
CA GLN A 184 -2.69 -0.53 -19.44
C GLN A 184 -2.06 -0.09 -18.13
N VAL A 185 -2.85 -0.05 -17.04
CA VAL A 185 -2.36 0.27 -15.68
C VAL A 185 -1.26 -0.71 -15.27
N LYS A 186 -1.46 -2.04 -15.45
CA LYS A 186 -0.43 -3.03 -15.12
C LYS A 186 0.85 -2.83 -15.94
N GLN A 187 0.71 -2.59 -17.24
CA GLN A 187 1.86 -2.44 -18.15
C GLN A 187 2.67 -1.18 -17.88
N ALA A 188 2.00 -0.09 -17.49
CA ALA A 188 2.62 1.18 -17.19
C ALA A 188 3.70 1.08 -16.09
N PHE A 189 3.49 0.25 -15.07
CA PHE A 189 4.45 0.05 -13.99
C PHE A 189 5.60 -0.90 -14.32
N ARG A 190 5.57 -1.57 -15.46
CA ARG A 190 6.59 -2.56 -15.89
C ARG A 190 6.92 -3.63 -14.84
N LEU A 191 6.00 -3.88 -13.92
CA LEU A 191 6.17 -4.88 -12.89
C LEU A 191 5.86 -6.26 -13.43
N GLU A 192 6.73 -7.22 -13.16
CA GLU A 192 6.49 -8.62 -13.46
C GLU A 192 6.11 -9.44 -12.23
N VAL A 193 6.28 -8.88 -11.02
CA VAL A 193 5.94 -9.53 -9.76
C VAL A 193 5.09 -8.64 -8.86
N CYS A 194 4.34 -9.26 -7.96
CA CYS A 194 3.46 -8.58 -7.03
C CYS A 194 4.23 -7.61 -6.11
N PRO A 195 3.90 -6.31 -6.09
CA PRO A 195 4.59 -5.32 -5.26
C PRO A 195 4.39 -5.53 -3.75
N TYR A 196 3.33 -6.21 -3.33
CA TYR A 196 3.11 -6.50 -1.92
C TYR A 196 4.02 -7.60 -1.39
N CYS A 197 4.15 -8.72 -2.12
CA CYS A 197 4.87 -9.87 -1.60
C CYS A 197 6.15 -10.25 -2.36
N ASN A 198 6.41 -9.71 -3.56
CA ASN A 198 7.56 -10.08 -4.42
C ASN A 198 7.73 -11.61 -4.68
N ARG A 199 6.65 -12.40 -4.51
CA ARG A 199 6.67 -13.88 -4.59
C ARG A 199 5.93 -14.46 -5.79
N GLN A 200 5.00 -13.70 -6.37
CA GLN A 200 4.10 -14.17 -7.42
C GLN A 200 4.26 -13.31 -8.66
N TYR A 201 4.37 -13.94 -9.82
CA TYR A 201 4.31 -13.23 -11.10
C TYR A 201 2.92 -12.66 -11.34
N ILE A 202 2.89 -11.46 -11.89
CA ILE A 202 1.70 -10.74 -12.37
C ILE A 202 1.90 -10.41 -13.85
N THR A 203 1.85 -11.42 -14.68
CA THR A 203 2.21 -11.33 -16.10
C THR A 203 1.06 -10.87 -16.98
N SER A 204 1.39 -10.24 -18.10
CA SER A 204 0.48 -10.04 -19.23
C SER A 204 0.79 -11.06 -20.33
N PHE A 205 -0.23 -11.64 -20.92
CA PHE A 205 -0.09 -12.64 -21.97
C PHE A 205 -1.23 -12.53 -22.99
N GLN A 206 -1.05 -13.15 -24.15
CA GLN A 206 -2.04 -13.11 -25.23
C GLN A 206 -2.53 -14.52 -25.57
N VAL A 207 -3.84 -14.68 -25.68
CA VAL A 207 -4.48 -15.92 -26.13
C VAL A 207 -5.51 -15.57 -27.19
N SER A 208 -5.39 -16.20 -28.35
CA SER A 208 -6.33 -16.01 -29.49
C SER A 208 -6.55 -14.53 -29.84
N GLY A 209 -5.50 -13.73 -29.84
CA GLY A 209 -5.53 -12.30 -30.15
C GLY A 209 -6.06 -11.38 -29.03
N LYS A 210 -6.49 -11.96 -27.88
CA LYS A 210 -6.95 -11.19 -26.73
C LYS A 210 -5.85 -11.10 -25.67
N GLN A 211 -5.63 -9.90 -25.15
CA GLN A 211 -4.72 -9.68 -24.03
C GLN A 211 -5.38 -10.10 -22.70
N HIS A 212 -4.59 -10.72 -21.85
CA HIS A 212 -4.95 -11.15 -20.51
C HIS A 212 -3.87 -10.69 -19.53
N VAL A 213 -4.24 -10.56 -18.27
CA VAL A 213 -3.33 -10.24 -17.16
C VAL A 213 -3.66 -11.12 -15.96
N THR A 214 -2.62 -11.61 -15.29
CA THR A 214 -2.80 -12.41 -14.06
C THR A 214 -2.89 -11.55 -12.81
N ALA A 215 -2.63 -10.24 -12.92
CA ALA A 215 -2.82 -9.31 -11.81
C ALA A 215 -4.29 -9.02 -11.53
N ASP A 216 -4.63 -8.95 -10.24
CA ASP A 216 -5.81 -8.22 -9.79
C ASP A 216 -5.44 -6.73 -9.61
N MET A 217 -6.42 -5.82 -9.80
CA MET A 217 -6.29 -4.43 -9.38
C MET A 217 -6.80 -4.30 -7.94
N ASP A 218 -5.88 -4.18 -7.01
CA ASP A 218 -6.24 -3.88 -5.63
C ASP A 218 -6.50 -2.37 -5.47
N HIS A 219 -7.51 -2.03 -4.68
CA HIS A 219 -7.71 -0.67 -4.19
C HIS A 219 -6.98 -0.53 -2.86
N PHE A 220 -5.89 0.23 -2.81
CA PHE A 220 -5.16 0.46 -1.56
C PHE A 220 -6.10 0.97 -0.45
N TYR A 221 -6.90 2.00 -0.75
CA TYR A 221 -8.10 2.38 -0.01
C TYR A 221 -9.28 1.59 -0.58
N PRO A 222 -9.84 0.62 0.16
CA PRO A 222 -10.89 -0.24 -0.38
C PRO A 222 -12.08 0.54 -0.93
N GLN A 223 -12.49 0.24 -2.15
CA GLN A 223 -13.63 0.92 -2.79
C GLN A 223 -14.95 0.76 -2.03
N SER A 224 -15.09 -0.32 -1.26
CA SER A 224 -16.24 -0.53 -0.37
C SER A 224 -16.34 0.51 0.73
N LEU A 225 -15.20 1.05 1.18
CA LEU A 225 -15.10 2.07 2.21
C LEU A 225 -14.85 3.48 1.64
N PHE A 226 -14.08 3.57 0.57
CA PHE A 226 -13.65 4.85 -0.03
C PHE A 226 -14.00 4.91 -1.53
N PRO A 227 -15.31 4.91 -1.89
CA PRO A 227 -15.73 4.94 -3.30
C PRO A 227 -15.22 6.18 -4.05
N LEU A 228 -14.94 7.30 -3.40
CA LEU A 228 -14.31 8.46 -4.02
C LEU A 228 -13.03 8.10 -4.77
N LEU A 229 -12.20 7.24 -4.18
CA LEU A 229 -10.90 6.84 -4.73
C LEU A 229 -10.98 5.61 -5.65
N ALA A 230 -12.17 5.10 -5.97
CA ALA A 230 -12.32 3.86 -6.76
C ALA A 230 -11.72 3.94 -8.16
N LEU A 231 -11.56 5.14 -8.70
CA LEU A 231 -11.04 5.41 -10.04
C LEU A 231 -9.68 6.14 -10.02
N SER A 232 -9.11 6.42 -8.86
CA SER A 232 -7.81 7.08 -8.74
C SER A 232 -6.67 6.13 -9.13
N LEU A 233 -5.80 6.53 -10.07
CA LEU A 233 -4.61 5.76 -10.46
C LEU A 233 -3.68 5.50 -9.26
N TYR A 234 -3.55 6.47 -8.33
CA TYR A 234 -2.76 6.33 -7.10
C TYR A 234 -3.42 5.46 -6.01
N ASN A 235 -4.59 4.91 -6.31
CA ASN A 235 -5.27 3.94 -5.48
C ASN A 235 -5.30 2.52 -6.08
N LEU A 236 -4.91 2.37 -7.36
CA LEU A 236 -4.97 1.12 -8.11
C LEU A 236 -3.61 0.42 -8.12
N VAL A 237 -3.47 -0.67 -7.41
CA VAL A 237 -2.21 -1.43 -7.30
C VAL A 237 -2.34 -2.77 -8.01
N PRO A 238 -1.54 -3.05 -9.07
CA PRO A 238 -1.54 -4.37 -9.69
C PRO A 238 -0.85 -5.40 -8.78
N VAL A 239 -1.58 -6.39 -8.31
CA VAL A 239 -1.11 -7.35 -7.30
C VAL A 239 -1.51 -8.78 -7.64
N CYS A 240 -0.94 -9.77 -6.94
CA CYS A 240 -1.36 -11.15 -7.10
C CYS A 240 -2.69 -11.45 -6.37
N LEU A 241 -3.37 -12.48 -6.85
CA LEU A 241 -4.66 -12.94 -6.30
C LEU A 241 -4.58 -13.24 -4.79
N VAL A 242 -3.47 -13.80 -4.33
CA VAL A 242 -3.28 -14.15 -2.91
C VAL A 242 -3.27 -12.89 -2.04
N CYS A 243 -2.43 -11.90 -2.39
CA CYS A 243 -2.36 -10.66 -1.62
C CYS A 243 -3.67 -9.89 -1.65
N ASN A 244 -4.36 -9.84 -2.79
CA ASN A 244 -5.63 -9.13 -2.91
C ASN A 244 -6.77 -9.87 -2.22
N ARG A 245 -7.11 -11.07 -2.72
CA ARG A 245 -8.36 -11.75 -2.35
C ARG A 245 -8.30 -12.51 -1.04
N MET A 246 -7.13 -13.02 -0.66
CA MET A 246 -7.00 -13.84 0.55
C MET A 246 -6.50 -13.04 1.75
N VAL A 247 -5.55 -12.13 1.55
CA VAL A 247 -4.91 -11.39 2.65
C VAL A 247 -5.57 -10.04 2.86
N LYS A 248 -5.48 -9.13 1.89
CA LYS A 248 -5.93 -7.74 2.06
C LYS A 248 -7.45 -7.61 2.02
N LYS A 249 -8.11 -8.18 1.01
CA LYS A 249 -9.57 -8.04 0.83
C LYS A 249 -10.00 -6.57 0.91
N ASP A 250 -11.07 -6.27 1.63
CA ASP A 250 -11.54 -4.92 1.95
C ASP A 250 -10.91 -4.35 3.23
N SER A 251 -9.80 -4.93 3.69
CA SER A 251 -9.14 -4.43 4.89
C SER A 251 -8.39 -3.15 4.60
N PHE A 252 -8.53 -2.18 5.50
CA PHE A 252 -7.81 -0.93 5.51
C PHE A 252 -7.00 -0.81 6.81
N GLY A 253 -5.73 -0.44 6.72
CA GLY A 253 -4.85 -0.42 7.87
C GLY A 253 -3.67 0.53 7.74
N ASN A 254 -2.92 0.64 8.83
CA ASN A 254 -1.64 1.34 8.84
C ASN A 254 -0.59 0.44 8.17
N ILE A 255 -0.62 0.39 6.84
CA ILE A 255 0.32 -0.34 5.99
C ILE A 255 0.95 0.63 5.00
N TRP A 256 2.14 0.32 4.53
CA TRP A 256 2.81 1.13 3.52
C TRP A 256 1.99 1.22 2.24
N ASN A 257 1.77 2.46 1.77
CA ASN A 257 1.20 2.70 0.46
C ASN A 257 2.33 2.54 -0.58
N PRO A 258 2.22 1.62 -1.55
CA PRO A 258 3.26 1.42 -2.56
C PRO A 258 3.61 2.66 -3.38
N TYR A 259 2.69 3.61 -3.51
CA TYR A 259 2.95 4.88 -4.20
C TYR A 259 3.74 5.90 -3.37
N ARG A 260 3.86 5.70 -2.05
CA ARG A 260 4.63 6.57 -1.16
C ARG A 260 6.01 6.01 -0.84
N ALA A 261 6.06 4.73 -0.56
CA ALA A 261 7.28 4.06 -0.14
C ALA A 261 7.21 2.55 -0.35
N GLY A 262 8.35 1.92 -0.28
CA GLY A 262 8.53 0.48 -0.19
C GLY A 262 9.46 0.13 0.96
N PHE A 263 9.78 -1.14 1.13
CA PHE A 263 10.73 -1.59 2.15
C PHE A 263 12.15 -1.03 1.91
N SER A 264 12.53 -0.82 0.63
CA SER A 264 13.85 -0.32 0.21
C SER A 264 14.99 -0.82 1.13
N ASP A 265 15.76 0.09 1.74
CA ASP A 265 16.85 -0.24 2.67
C ASP A 265 16.41 -0.30 4.14
N LEU A 266 15.18 0.12 4.45
CA LEU A 266 14.70 0.13 5.83
C LEU A 266 14.28 -1.25 6.33
N VAL A 267 13.87 -2.14 5.43
CA VAL A 267 13.44 -3.49 5.79
C VAL A 267 14.13 -4.49 4.88
N HIS A 268 14.84 -5.44 5.45
CA HIS A 268 15.55 -6.47 4.70
C HIS A 268 15.38 -7.87 5.28
N PHE A 269 15.53 -8.86 4.43
CA PHE A 269 15.53 -10.26 4.86
C PHE A 269 16.86 -10.63 5.49
N GLU A 270 16.79 -11.30 6.63
CA GLU A 270 17.95 -11.88 7.29
C GLU A 270 17.67 -13.32 7.70
N VAL A 271 18.76 -14.08 7.87
CA VAL A 271 18.74 -15.43 8.44
C VAL A 271 19.02 -15.29 9.93
N ASP A 272 18.03 -15.65 10.73
CA ASP A 272 18.13 -15.63 12.18
C ASP A 272 18.48 -17.05 12.67
N ASP A 273 19.73 -17.30 12.87
CA ASP A 273 20.34 -18.31 13.72
C ASP A 273 21.88 -18.16 13.71
N PRO A 274 22.44 -17.18 14.42
CA PRO A 274 23.87 -16.89 14.40
C PRO A 274 24.73 -18.01 14.97
N GLN A 275 24.15 -19.02 15.61
CA GLN A 275 24.87 -20.16 16.21
C GLN A 275 24.99 -21.38 15.27
N ASN A 276 24.15 -21.46 14.24
CA ASN A 276 24.18 -22.55 13.29
C ASN A 276 25.05 -22.24 12.06
N VAL A 277 26.37 -22.42 12.20
CA VAL A 277 27.33 -22.19 11.11
C VAL A 277 26.99 -22.97 9.85
N GLN A 278 26.44 -24.21 10.00
CA GLN A 278 26.07 -25.03 8.85
C GLN A 278 24.91 -24.43 8.06
N ALA A 279 23.96 -23.82 8.74
CA ALA A 279 22.87 -23.06 8.10
C ALA A 279 23.40 -21.82 7.38
N LEU A 280 24.30 -21.05 8.01
CA LEU A 280 24.88 -19.85 7.43
C LEU A 280 25.70 -20.09 6.16
N VAL A 281 26.29 -21.28 6.01
CA VAL A 281 27.00 -21.68 4.78
C VAL A 281 26.13 -22.47 3.79
N GLY A 282 24.85 -22.60 4.07
CA GLY A 282 23.88 -23.26 3.19
C GLY A 282 23.95 -24.79 3.18
N ASN A 283 24.53 -25.44 4.22
CA ASN A 283 24.59 -26.87 4.32
C ASN A 283 23.29 -27.52 4.83
N ASN A 284 22.45 -26.75 5.54
CA ASN A 284 21.11 -27.16 5.94
C ASN A 284 20.14 -25.97 5.87
N ASP A 285 18.87 -26.18 6.16
CA ASP A 285 17.80 -25.15 6.21
C ASP A 285 17.23 -24.94 7.62
N GLU A 286 18.03 -25.30 8.64
CA GLU A 286 17.69 -25.14 10.06
C GLU A 286 17.90 -23.69 10.54
N PHE A 287 17.23 -22.75 9.93
CA PHE A 287 17.22 -21.33 10.29
C PHE A 287 15.81 -20.77 10.18
N THR A 288 15.61 -19.57 10.67
CA THR A 288 14.37 -18.80 10.48
C THR A 288 14.65 -17.59 9.59
N LEU A 289 13.79 -17.33 8.61
CA LEU A 289 13.82 -16.10 7.86
C LEU A 289 13.07 -15.04 8.63
N LYS A 290 13.70 -13.88 8.84
CA LYS A 290 13.09 -12.71 9.44
C LYS A 290 13.17 -11.53 8.51
N LEU A 291 12.30 -10.54 8.76
CA LEU A 291 12.35 -9.22 8.16
C LEU A 291 12.81 -8.24 9.24
N LYS A 292 14.06 -7.83 9.15
CA LYS A 292 14.64 -6.83 10.04
C LYS A 292 14.23 -5.44 9.60
N ASN A 293 13.77 -4.66 10.55
CA ASN A 293 13.35 -3.29 10.35
C ASN A 293 14.40 -2.36 10.98
N ASP A 294 15.15 -1.64 10.16
CA ASP A 294 16.20 -0.72 10.59
C ASP A 294 15.72 0.73 10.76
N ALA A 295 14.43 0.99 10.59
CA ALA A 295 13.88 2.29 10.94
C ALA A 295 14.02 2.54 12.46
N PRO A 296 14.18 3.80 12.91
CA PRO A 296 14.27 4.11 14.34
C PRO A 296 13.04 3.63 15.10
N GLU A 297 13.23 2.88 16.19
CA GLU A 297 12.15 2.42 17.04
C GLU A 297 11.28 3.59 17.52
N GLY A 298 9.96 3.44 17.40
CA GLY A 298 8.99 4.47 17.76
C GLY A 298 8.77 5.54 16.67
N SER A 299 9.48 5.48 15.55
CA SER A 299 9.17 6.32 14.39
C SER A 299 7.90 5.83 13.67
N SER A 300 7.26 6.73 12.92
CA SER A 300 6.10 6.36 12.08
C SER A 300 6.47 5.31 11.04
N GLU A 301 7.65 5.40 10.48
CA GLU A 301 8.21 4.46 9.50
C GLU A 301 8.36 3.06 10.10
N PHE A 302 8.90 2.97 11.33
CA PHE A 302 9.03 1.71 12.06
C PHE A 302 7.66 1.04 12.25
N GLU A 303 6.70 1.78 12.78
CA GLU A 303 5.35 1.27 13.07
C GLU A 303 4.61 0.81 11.81
N VAL A 304 4.75 1.56 10.71
CA VAL A 304 4.12 1.22 9.43
C VAL A 304 4.78 -0.02 8.81
N ALA A 305 6.11 -0.14 8.89
CA ALA A 305 6.85 -1.30 8.40
C ALA A 305 6.43 -2.57 9.15
N GLU A 306 6.48 -2.54 10.49
CA GLU A 306 6.05 -3.65 11.35
C GLU A 306 4.60 -4.06 11.10
N SER A 307 3.73 -3.04 10.97
CA SER A 307 2.32 -3.28 10.66
C SER A 307 2.14 -3.93 9.29
N THR A 308 2.93 -3.54 8.30
CA THR A 308 2.89 -4.08 6.94
C THR A 308 3.38 -5.53 6.89
N ILE A 309 4.52 -5.83 7.54
CA ILE A 309 5.06 -7.18 7.64
C ILE A 309 4.01 -8.13 8.22
N ARG A 310 3.43 -7.73 9.35
CA ARG A 310 2.42 -8.51 10.07
C ARG A 310 1.10 -8.63 9.30
N PHE A 311 0.66 -7.54 8.64
CA PHE A 311 -0.60 -7.52 7.90
C PHE A 311 -0.60 -8.53 6.74
N PHE A 312 0.51 -8.63 6.01
CA PHE A 312 0.66 -9.57 4.91
C PHE A 312 1.22 -10.93 5.33
N GLY A 313 1.57 -11.13 6.63
CA GLY A 313 2.17 -12.35 7.13
C GLY A 313 3.46 -12.69 6.37
N LEU A 314 4.30 -11.67 6.11
CA LEU A 314 5.44 -11.84 5.20
C LEU A 314 6.48 -12.81 5.76
N GLU A 315 6.77 -12.77 7.05
CA GLU A 315 7.73 -13.70 7.66
C GLU A 315 7.26 -15.14 7.56
N GLU A 316 6.00 -15.41 7.90
CA GLU A 316 5.40 -16.74 7.85
C GLU A 316 5.35 -17.28 6.43
N ILE A 317 4.93 -16.46 5.49
CA ILE A 317 4.82 -16.83 4.08
C ILE A 317 6.19 -17.14 3.47
N TYR A 318 7.25 -16.43 3.88
CA TYR A 318 8.59 -16.62 3.33
C TYR A 318 9.31 -17.84 3.91
N GLN A 319 8.86 -18.42 5.03
CA GLN A 319 9.44 -19.70 5.54
C GLN A 319 9.39 -20.82 4.49
N SER A 320 8.43 -20.80 3.58
CA SER A 320 8.34 -21.78 2.49
C SER A 320 9.48 -21.67 1.47
N HIS A 321 10.31 -20.62 1.53
CA HIS A 321 11.45 -20.39 0.64
C HIS A 321 12.82 -20.70 1.26
N LYS A 322 12.88 -21.35 2.43
CA LYS A 322 14.14 -21.71 3.10
C LYS A 322 15.10 -22.50 2.19
N GLN A 323 14.57 -23.44 1.42
CA GLN A 323 15.39 -24.20 0.47
C GLN A 323 16.09 -23.29 -0.55
N PHE A 324 15.36 -22.30 -1.10
CA PHE A 324 15.93 -21.33 -2.02
C PHE A 324 17.01 -20.46 -1.34
N VAL A 325 16.75 -20.01 -0.10
CA VAL A 325 17.74 -19.24 0.68
C VAL A 325 18.98 -20.09 0.99
N ARG A 326 18.81 -21.37 1.33
CA ARG A 326 19.92 -22.30 1.50
C ARG A 326 20.82 -22.34 0.26
N GLU A 327 20.24 -22.43 -0.93
CA GLU A 327 20.99 -22.39 -2.18
C GLU A 327 21.74 -21.08 -2.40
N LEU A 328 21.13 -19.94 -2.06
CA LEU A 328 21.77 -18.62 -2.12
C LEU A 328 22.95 -18.52 -1.15
N LEU A 329 22.78 -18.98 0.09
CA LEU A 329 23.85 -19.00 1.10
C LEU A 329 25.01 -19.91 0.67
N HIS A 330 24.71 -21.08 0.12
CA HIS A 330 25.73 -21.98 -0.42
C HIS A 330 26.50 -21.33 -1.57
N LYS A 331 25.82 -20.68 -2.52
CA LYS A 331 26.45 -19.95 -3.61
C LYS A 331 27.30 -18.77 -3.07
N LYS A 332 26.76 -17.98 -2.14
CA LYS A 332 27.47 -16.87 -1.50
C LYS A 332 28.77 -17.32 -0.86
N HIS A 333 28.75 -18.46 -0.18
CA HIS A 333 29.94 -19.04 0.45
C HIS A 333 30.92 -19.63 -0.59
N ALA A 334 30.41 -20.36 -1.58
CA ALA A 334 31.21 -20.99 -2.62
C ALA A 334 31.87 -19.96 -3.55
N TYR A 335 31.18 -18.86 -3.86
CA TYR A 335 31.67 -17.81 -4.75
C TYR A 335 32.42 -16.74 -3.95
N ASN A 336 33.56 -17.12 -3.35
CA ASN A 336 34.43 -16.19 -2.65
C ASN A 336 35.00 -15.13 -3.60
N GLU A 337 35.61 -14.06 -3.05
CA GLU A 337 36.12 -12.93 -3.84
C GLU A 337 37.13 -13.35 -4.94
N ALA A 338 37.99 -14.33 -4.66
CA ALA A 338 38.96 -14.79 -5.65
C ALA A 338 38.26 -15.45 -6.84
N TYR A 339 37.27 -16.29 -6.56
CA TYR A 339 36.47 -16.94 -7.60
C TYR A 339 35.62 -15.92 -8.40
N LEU A 340 35.02 -14.96 -7.71
CA LEU A 340 34.25 -13.90 -8.39
C LEU A 340 35.14 -13.05 -9.29
N ARG A 341 36.38 -12.72 -8.87
CA ARG A 341 37.33 -11.99 -9.73
C ARG A 341 37.70 -12.80 -11.00
N GLN A 342 37.95 -14.10 -10.85
CA GLN A 342 38.23 -14.97 -12.01
C GLN A 342 37.01 -15.04 -12.96
N LEU A 343 35.80 -15.15 -12.42
CA LEU A 343 34.59 -15.12 -13.24
C LEU A 343 34.39 -13.78 -13.93
N GLN A 344 34.67 -12.67 -13.26
CA GLN A 344 34.60 -11.33 -13.88
C GLN A 344 35.52 -11.21 -15.09
N ASP A 345 36.77 -11.71 -14.99
CA ASP A 345 37.71 -11.70 -16.11
C ASP A 345 37.20 -12.56 -17.28
N ILE A 346 36.59 -13.71 -16.99
CA ILE A 346 36.00 -14.58 -18.02
C ILE A 346 34.83 -13.91 -18.68
N PHE A 347 33.90 -13.34 -17.90
CA PHE A 347 32.71 -12.68 -18.40
C PHE A 347 33.08 -11.44 -19.22
N GLN A 348 34.04 -10.63 -18.77
CA GLN A 348 34.53 -9.48 -19.48
C GLN A 348 35.13 -9.87 -20.86
N LYS A 349 35.95 -10.94 -20.89
CA LYS A 349 36.50 -11.48 -22.15
C LYS A 349 35.42 -12.03 -23.07
N ALA A 350 34.31 -12.53 -22.53
CA ALA A 350 33.13 -13.00 -23.27
C ALA A 350 32.15 -11.88 -23.64
N GLY A 351 32.43 -10.62 -23.27
CA GLY A 351 31.51 -9.49 -23.51
C GLY A 351 30.27 -9.49 -22.63
N VAL A 352 30.25 -10.23 -21.51
CA VAL A 352 29.14 -10.33 -20.56
C VAL A 352 29.29 -9.24 -19.49
N GLY A 353 28.29 -8.41 -19.32
CA GLY A 353 28.27 -7.34 -18.29
C GLY A 353 28.12 -7.89 -16.88
N MET A 354 28.48 -7.09 -15.88
CA MET A 354 28.36 -7.49 -14.47
C MET A 354 26.91 -7.75 -14.03
N ALA A 355 25.94 -7.03 -14.57
CA ALA A 355 24.52 -7.26 -14.32
C ALA A 355 24.11 -8.67 -14.81
N ASP A 356 24.53 -9.05 -16.03
CA ASP A 356 24.28 -10.37 -16.58
C ASP A 356 25.00 -11.47 -15.79
N ALA A 357 26.22 -11.20 -15.29
CA ALA A 357 26.94 -12.11 -14.42
C ALA A 357 26.18 -12.43 -13.12
N ASN A 358 25.64 -11.42 -12.45
CA ASN A 358 24.80 -11.60 -11.26
C ASN A 358 23.53 -12.40 -11.56
N LEU A 359 22.92 -12.12 -12.72
CA LEU A 359 21.75 -12.86 -13.18
C LEU A 359 22.06 -14.34 -13.41
N ILE A 360 23.21 -14.66 -14.01
CA ILE A 360 23.68 -16.03 -14.22
C ILE A 360 23.96 -16.73 -12.88
N LEU A 361 24.61 -16.05 -11.94
CA LEU A 361 25.03 -16.63 -10.67
C LEU A 361 23.87 -16.83 -9.68
N TYR A 362 23.02 -15.82 -9.54
CA TYR A 362 22.01 -15.76 -8.50
C TYR A 362 20.56 -15.84 -9.01
N GLY A 363 20.36 -15.80 -10.32
CA GLY A 363 19.02 -15.82 -10.93
C GLY A 363 18.24 -14.51 -10.75
N SER A 364 18.90 -13.48 -10.26
CA SER A 364 18.30 -12.14 -10.06
C SER A 364 19.36 -11.06 -10.27
N GLU A 365 18.91 -9.90 -10.67
CA GLU A 365 19.76 -8.73 -10.76
C GLU A 365 20.01 -8.15 -9.36
N MET A 366 21.27 -7.77 -9.12
CA MET A 366 21.66 -7.17 -7.84
C MET A 366 21.52 -5.65 -7.94
N ASP A 367 20.36 -5.20 -8.39
CA ASP A 367 19.98 -3.80 -8.55
C ASP A 367 18.65 -3.55 -7.82
N LYS A 368 18.65 -2.59 -6.89
CA LYS A 368 17.47 -2.21 -6.08
C LYS A 368 16.29 -1.76 -6.94
N ASP A 369 16.57 -1.11 -8.06
CA ASP A 369 15.53 -0.61 -8.97
C ASP A 369 14.88 -1.73 -9.79
N ARG A 370 15.51 -2.90 -9.86
CA ARG A 370 15.08 -4.03 -10.69
C ARG A 370 14.59 -5.25 -9.88
N ILE A 371 14.54 -5.18 -8.55
CA ILE A 371 14.01 -6.26 -7.70
C ILE A 371 12.56 -6.65 -8.03
N GLY A 372 11.82 -5.76 -8.69
CA GLY A 372 10.44 -5.98 -9.14
C GLY A 372 10.29 -6.79 -10.43
N GLU A 373 11.39 -7.09 -11.13
CA GLU A 373 11.35 -7.83 -12.40
C GLU A 373 11.31 -9.35 -12.20
N ARG A 374 11.72 -9.85 -11.03
CA ARG A 374 11.78 -11.28 -10.72
C ARG A 374 11.17 -11.62 -9.37
N ILE A 375 10.59 -12.82 -9.29
CA ILE A 375 10.14 -13.37 -8.01
C ILE A 375 11.33 -13.52 -7.06
N LEU A 376 11.08 -13.24 -5.78
CA LEU A 376 12.10 -13.31 -4.72
C LEU A 376 13.32 -12.38 -4.97
N GLY A 377 13.19 -11.39 -5.85
CA GLY A 377 14.29 -10.47 -6.17
C GLY A 377 14.79 -9.71 -4.94
N LYS A 378 13.88 -9.21 -4.08
CA LYS A 378 14.24 -8.56 -2.81
C LYS A 378 14.95 -9.53 -1.86
N LEU A 379 14.43 -10.75 -1.69
CA LEU A 379 15.03 -11.78 -0.87
C LEU A 379 16.46 -12.11 -1.37
N THR A 380 16.60 -12.32 -2.68
CA THR A 380 17.92 -12.61 -3.29
C THR A 380 18.89 -11.47 -3.06
N TYR A 381 18.43 -10.22 -3.31
CA TYR A 381 19.23 -9.02 -3.10
C TYR A 381 19.72 -8.92 -1.65
N ASP A 382 18.84 -9.09 -0.68
CA ASP A 382 19.19 -8.95 0.75
C ASP A 382 20.14 -10.06 1.20
N ILE A 383 19.85 -11.33 0.90
CA ILE A 383 20.69 -12.48 1.33
C ILE A 383 22.08 -12.46 0.69
N VAL A 384 22.18 -12.10 -0.58
CA VAL A 384 23.45 -12.06 -1.31
C VAL A 384 24.22 -10.75 -1.06
N GLY A 385 23.49 -9.62 -1.02
CA GLY A 385 24.06 -8.28 -0.94
C GLY A 385 24.82 -7.98 0.36
N ASP A 386 24.41 -8.55 1.49
CA ASP A 386 25.06 -8.37 2.81
C ASP A 386 26.56 -8.69 2.83
N ALA A 387 27.05 -9.50 1.88
CA ALA A 387 28.48 -9.79 1.78
C ALA A 387 29.33 -8.61 1.26
N ARG A 388 28.69 -7.59 0.66
CA ARG A 388 29.41 -6.45 0.05
C ARG A 388 29.54 -5.24 0.98
N HIS A 389 28.78 -5.21 2.07
CA HIS A 389 28.77 -4.11 3.04
C HIS A 389 29.51 -4.43 4.34
N GLN A 390 30.04 -5.64 4.53
CA GLN A 390 30.73 -6.04 5.75
C GLN A 390 32.27 -5.90 5.68
N HIS A 391 32.81 -5.29 4.61
CA HIS A 391 34.23 -4.89 4.62
C HIS A 391 34.32 -3.40 4.31
N PRO A 392 34.85 -2.60 5.29
CA PRO A 392 35.14 -1.18 5.09
C PRO A 392 36.26 -0.96 4.06
#